data_14bbe933b6f89d4dacd75f1cc76a914a
#
_entry.id   14bbe933b6f89d4dacd75f1cc76a914a
#
_cell.length_a   1.000
_cell.length_b   1.000
_cell.length_c   1.000
_cell.angle_alpha   90.00
_cell.angle_beta   90.00
_cell.angle_gamma   90.00
#
_symmetry.space_group_name_H-M   'P 1'
#
loop_
_entity.id
_entity.type
_entity.pdbx_description
1 polymer ?
#
loop_
_entity_poly.entity_id
_entity_poly.type
_entity_poly.pdbx_seq_one_letter_code
_entity_poly.pdbx_strand_id
1 'polypeptide(L)'
;MGVTAKVMSLFSLAIVTGLSTLSPAIAEDMWYPVAVDVWSPPFNSDHQHTVQQYEPPERASRPWRICASIPHLKDDYWLGVNFGLVNEAKRLGVALNLYEAGGYENLATQQSQIAECVTKNNAEALIIGAISADGLNSVIADYSSKGIPVIDLINGINSDKITARVAADFYDMGLAAGKYLATLQPDTSKAAKVAWFPGPAGAAWVAAGDKGFRAALNGSGLSILDGGFGDTGIAAQTRLIEAMLDSHPDIDFIAGTAVSAEAAVQVLQRRNLEQRIKVIAYYFGPGIYRGIKRDAILAAPSDSQAVLARISIDQAVRALEKQKLIRHLDVAIKMVDLKSLPKFDLNSSIAPAGFRPIFSVAP
;
A
#
# COMPACT_ATOMS: atom_id res chain seq x y z
N MET A 1 -63.95 -63.06 44.37
CA MET A 1 -64.21 -61.71 43.91
C MET A 1 -62.91 -61.02 43.61
N GLY A 2 -62.50 -61.09 42.41
CA GLY A 2 -61.19 -60.55 41.92
C GLY A 2 -61.40 -59.22 41.25
N VAL A 3 -60.53 -58.28 41.60
CA VAL A 3 -60.46 -56.98 40.91
C VAL A 3 -59.07 -56.92 40.21
N THR A 4 -59.12 -56.96 38.90
CA THR A 4 -57.95 -56.84 38.03
C THR A 4 -57.62 -55.34 37.81
N ALA A 5 -56.42 -54.89 38.26
CA ALA A 5 -55.90 -53.57 37.96
C ALA A 5 -55.13 -53.55 36.65
N LYS A 6 -55.54 -52.75 35.69
CA LYS A 6 -54.85 -52.44 34.46
C LYS A 6 -53.74 -51.41 34.73
N VAL A 7 -52.51 -51.80 34.43
CA VAL A 7 -51.37 -50.90 34.42
C VAL A 7 -51.29 -50.24 33.03
N MET A 8 -51.42 -48.92 32.96
CA MET A 8 -51.19 -48.08 31.77
C MET A 8 -49.77 -47.62 31.73
N SER A 9 -49.00 -48.09 30.78
CA SER A 9 -47.63 -47.66 30.51
C SER A 9 -47.65 -46.35 29.72
N LEU A 10 -47.13 -45.26 30.30
CA LEU A 10 -46.91 -43.98 29.65
C LEU A 10 -45.54 -44.01 29.00
N PHE A 11 -45.51 -44.03 27.67
CA PHE A 11 -44.28 -43.75 26.89
C PHE A 11 -44.04 -42.24 26.85
N SER A 12 -43.00 -41.80 27.53
CA SER A 12 -42.54 -40.42 27.42
C SER A 12 -41.59 -40.30 26.21
N LEU A 13 -42.04 -39.58 25.18
CA LEU A 13 -41.26 -39.23 23.99
C LEU A 13 -40.38 -38.03 24.34
N ALA A 14 -39.08 -38.22 24.53
CA ALA A 14 -38.11 -37.15 24.73
C ALA A 14 -37.75 -36.53 23.38
N ILE A 15 -38.27 -35.34 23.12
CA ILE A 15 -37.87 -34.53 21.97
C ILE A 15 -36.52 -33.88 22.31
N VAL A 16 -35.44 -34.40 21.71
CA VAL A 16 -34.11 -33.75 21.76
C VAL A 16 -34.12 -32.62 20.73
N THR A 17 -34.37 -31.40 21.20
CA THR A 17 -34.17 -30.19 20.41
C THR A 17 -32.65 -29.94 20.32
N GLY A 18 -32.04 -30.35 19.20
CA GLY A 18 -30.68 -29.96 18.86
C GLY A 18 -30.64 -28.45 18.63
N LEU A 19 -30.13 -27.69 19.62
CA LEU A 19 -29.69 -26.31 19.39
C LEU A 19 -28.42 -26.39 18.52
N SER A 20 -28.58 -26.19 17.21
CA SER A 20 -27.47 -25.84 16.33
C SER A 20 -27.00 -24.46 16.76
N THR A 21 -25.87 -24.40 17.47
CA THR A 21 -25.15 -23.16 17.70
C THR A 21 -24.58 -22.71 16.35
N LEU A 22 -25.30 -21.85 15.65
CA LEU A 22 -24.74 -21.04 14.59
C LEU A 22 -23.62 -20.21 15.23
N SER A 23 -22.36 -20.62 15.03
CA SER A 23 -21.22 -19.75 15.25
C SER A 23 -21.51 -18.47 14.44
N PRO A 24 -21.40 -17.27 15.03
CA PRO A 24 -21.46 -16.06 14.25
C PRO A 24 -20.31 -16.16 13.24
N ALA A 25 -20.63 -16.30 11.95
CA ALA A 25 -19.69 -15.99 10.89
C ALA A 25 -19.24 -14.56 11.18
N ILE A 26 -17.97 -14.38 11.55
CA ILE A 26 -17.34 -13.07 11.60
C ILE A 26 -17.57 -12.54 10.20
N ALA A 27 -18.40 -11.50 10.05
CA ALA A 27 -18.54 -10.80 8.79
C ALA A 27 -17.13 -10.39 8.40
N GLU A 28 -16.53 -11.07 7.41
CA GLU A 28 -15.29 -10.62 6.82
C GLU A 28 -15.54 -9.18 6.40
N ASP A 29 -14.72 -8.25 6.88
CA ASP A 29 -14.79 -6.84 6.50
C ASP A 29 -14.65 -6.77 4.99
N MET A 30 -15.79 -6.63 4.32
CA MET A 30 -15.85 -6.59 2.85
C MET A 30 -15.17 -5.32 2.38
N TRP A 31 -13.96 -5.47 1.80
CA TRP A 31 -13.18 -4.34 1.29
C TRP A 31 -13.69 -3.80 -0.06
N TYR A 32 -14.66 -4.45 -0.65
CA TYR A 32 -15.29 -4.10 -1.93
C TYR A 32 -16.83 -3.97 -1.79
N PRO A 33 -17.53 -3.29 -2.72
CA PRO A 33 -16.96 -2.61 -3.91
C PRO A 33 -16.12 -1.39 -3.53
N VAL A 34 -15.10 -1.08 -4.36
CA VAL A 34 -14.24 0.09 -4.19
C VAL A 34 -14.16 0.88 -5.49
N ALA A 35 -14.19 2.21 -5.39
CA ALA A 35 -13.99 3.07 -6.55
C ALA A 35 -12.52 3.04 -6.99
N VAL A 36 -12.29 2.77 -8.26
CA VAL A 36 -10.97 2.76 -8.88
C VAL A 36 -10.95 3.65 -10.12
N ASP A 37 -9.81 4.26 -10.37
CA ASP A 37 -9.52 5.02 -11.57
C ASP A 37 -8.94 4.08 -12.62
N VAL A 38 -9.69 3.85 -13.71
CA VAL A 38 -9.28 2.97 -14.80
C VAL A 38 -8.71 3.80 -15.93
N TRP A 39 -7.44 3.60 -16.21
CA TRP A 39 -6.69 4.36 -17.21
C TRP A 39 -7.01 3.89 -18.64
N SER A 40 -7.30 4.85 -19.54
CA SER A 40 -7.64 4.57 -20.93
C SER A 40 -7.03 5.63 -21.85
N PRO A 41 -6.06 5.25 -22.71
CA PRO A 41 -5.44 3.92 -22.82
C PRO A 41 -4.62 3.55 -21.57
N PRO A 42 -4.37 2.26 -21.32
CA PRO A 42 -3.50 1.84 -20.23
C PRO A 42 -2.12 2.47 -20.36
N PHE A 43 -1.49 2.82 -19.24
CA PHE A 43 -0.13 3.39 -19.17
C PHE A 43 0.03 4.73 -19.91
N ASN A 44 -1.08 5.46 -20.15
CA ASN A 44 -1.00 6.79 -20.77
C ASN A 44 -0.26 7.79 -19.85
N SER A 45 0.33 8.82 -20.45
CA SER A 45 1.04 9.89 -19.74
C SER A 45 0.15 11.10 -19.42
N ASP A 46 -1.08 11.10 -19.88
CA ASP A 46 -1.99 12.26 -19.86
C ASP A 46 -2.98 12.18 -18.69
N HIS A 47 -2.79 11.22 -17.79
CA HIS A 47 -3.65 10.95 -16.63
C HIS A 47 -5.14 10.79 -16.99
N GLN A 48 -5.42 10.28 -18.22
CA GLN A 48 -6.79 10.02 -18.64
C GLN A 48 -7.32 8.72 -18.04
N HIS A 49 -8.34 8.83 -17.19
CA HIS A 49 -8.98 7.70 -16.54
C HIS A 49 -10.48 7.90 -16.41
N THR A 50 -11.19 6.83 -16.07
CA THR A 50 -12.61 6.83 -15.72
C THR A 50 -12.82 6.12 -14.40
N VAL A 51 -13.68 6.67 -13.55
CA VAL A 51 -14.02 6.03 -12.27
C VAL A 51 -14.95 4.85 -12.51
N GLN A 52 -14.61 3.69 -11.94
CA GLN A 52 -15.42 2.48 -11.99
C GLN A 52 -15.52 1.86 -10.59
N GLN A 53 -16.61 1.11 -10.33
CA GLN A 53 -16.70 0.26 -9.15
C GLN A 53 -15.97 -1.05 -9.44
N TYR A 54 -15.02 -1.38 -8.60
CA TYR A 54 -14.24 -2.62 -8.69
C TYR A 54 -14.86 -3.69 -7.80
N GLU A 55 -15.07 -4.86 -8.39
CA GLU A 55 -15.49 -6.06 -7.68
C GLU A 55 -14.52 -7.18 -7.98
N PRO A 56 -13.98 -7.86 -6.95
CA PRO A 56 -13.05 -8.96 -7.13
C PRO A 56 -13.77 -10.23 -7.63
N PRO A 57 -13.04 -11.25 -8.13
CA PRO A 57 -13.56 -12.59 -8.33
C PRO A 57 -14.07 -13.16 -7.00
N GLU A 58 -15.13 -13.96 -7.01
CA GLU A 58 -15.62 -14.63 -5.80
C GLU A 58 -14.58 -15.65 -5.28
N ARG A 59 -13.99 -16.43 -6.18
CA ARG A 59 -13.00 -17.46 -5.90
C ARG A 59 -12.18 -17.76 -7.14
N ALA A 60 -10.95 -18.24 -6.98
CA ALA A 60 -10.17 -18.79 -8.07
C ALA A 60 -10.69 -20.20 -8.47
N SER A 61 -10.59 -20.52 -9.75
CA SER A 61 -11.04 -21.84 -10.27
C SER A 61 -10.17 -23.01 -9.77
N ARG A 62 -8.93 -22.73 -9.37
CA ARG A 62 -7.99 -23.68 -8.77
C ARG A 62 -6.94 -22.96 -7.92
N PRO A 63 -6.16 -23.68 -7.09
CA PRO A 63 -5.12 -23.09 -6.25
C PRO A 63 -3.90 -22.65 -7.08
N TRP A 64 -4.03 -21.57 -7.83
CA TRP A 64 -2.93 -20.96 -8.58
C TRP A 64 -1.75 -20.62 -7.68
N ARG A 65 -0.53 -20.74 -8.19
CA ARG A 65 0.70 -20.37 -7.46
C ARG A 65 1.14 -18.98 -7.91
N ILE A 66 0.97 -18.02 -7.01
CA ILE A 66 1.35 -16.63 -7.22
C ILE A 66 2.59 -16.33 -6.38
N CYS A 67 3.53 -15.61 -6.94
CA CYS A 67 4.70 -15.15 -6.18
C CYS A 67 4.80 -13.64 -6.24
N ALA A 68 5.03 -13.04 -5.08
CA ALA A 68 5.22 -11.61 -4.93
C ALA A 68 6.67 -11.29 -4.54
N SER A 69 7.26 -10.25 -5.13
CA SER A 69 8.55 -9.69 -4.74
C SER A 69 8.39 -8.20 -4.46
N ILE A 70 8.75 -7.78 -3.25
CA ILE A 70 8.64 -6.41 -2.76
C ILE A 70 10.00 -5.87 -2.32
N PRO A 71 10.18 -4.53 -2.20
CA PRO A 71 11.47 -3.96 -1.84
C PRO A 71 11.98 -4.38 -0.45
N HIS A 72 11.13 -4.30 0.56
CA HIS A 72 11.48 -4.60 1.95
C HIS A 72 10.26 -4.58 2.87
N LEU A 73 10.47 -4.97 4.15
CA LEU A 73 9.46 -4.89 5.22
C LEU A 73 9.91 -3.98 6.39
N LYS A 74 10.94 -3.16 6.19
CA LYS A 74 11.43 -2.20 7.21
C LYS A 74 10.61 -0.91 7.29
N ASP A 75 9.76 -0.65 6.31
CA ASP A 75 8.74 0.38 6.32
C ASP A 75 7.37 -0.29 6.51
N ASP A 76 6.61 0.15 7.50
CA ASP A 76 5.28 -0.38 7.85
C ASP A 76 4.26 -0.25 6.70
N TYR A 77 4.50 0.59 5.69
CA TYR A 77 3.72 0.66 4.46
C TYR A 77 3.63 -0.72 3.79
N TRP A 78 4.77 -1.38 3.63
CA TRP A 78 4.85 -2.71 3.02
C TRP A 78 4.25 -3.82 3.89
N LEU A 79 4.07 -3.58 5.20
CA LEU A 79 3.29 -4.47 6.06
C LEU A 79 1.80 -4.44 5.71
N GLY A 80 1.26 -3.27 5.36
CA GLY A 80 -0.09 -3.12 4.83
C GLY A 80 -0.27 -3.84 3.49
N VAL A 81 0.72 -3.75 2.61
CA VAL A 81 0.77 -4.51 1.34
C VAL A 81 0.80 -6.02 1.59
N ASN A 82 1.69 -6.49 2.48
CA ASN A 82 1.76 -7.92 2.85
C ASN A 82 0.41 -8.42 3.38
N PHE A 83 -0.25 -7.66 4.23
CA PHE A 83 -1.59 -7.99 4.74
C PHE A 83 -2.61 -8.13 3.60
N GLY A 84 -2.65 -7.18 2.68
CA GLY A 84 -3.56 -7.21 1.54
C GLY A 84 -3.34 -8.42 0.64
N LEU A 85 -2.08 -8.70 0.26
CA LEU A 85 -1.71 -9.88 -0.55
C LEU A 85 -2.13 -11.19 0.11
N VAL A 86 -1.80 -11.35 1.40
CA VAL A 86 -2.09 -12.57 2.17
C VAL A 86 -3.58 -12.78 2.37
N ASN A 87 -4.30 -11.72 2.71
CA ASN A 87 -5.73 -11.79 2.96
C ASN A 87 -6.49 -12.19 1.70
N GLU A 88 -6.15 -11.60 0.56
CA GLU A 88 -6.80 -11.88 -0.71
C GLU A 88 -6.41 -13.26 -1.28
N ALA A 89 -5.15 -13.67 -1.12
CA ALA A 89 -4.75 -15.02 -1.51
C ALA A 89 -5.54 -16.10 -0.76
N LYS A 90 -5.76 -15.91 0.55
CA LYS A 90 -6.62 -16.79 1.37
C LYS A 90 -8.07 -16.77 0.91
N ARG A 91 -8.63 -15.58 0.67
CA ARG A 91 -10.04 -15.44 0.24
C ARG A 91 -10.30 -16.15 -1.07
N LEU A 92 -9.39 -16.01 -2.04
CA LEU A 92 -9.50 -16.66 -3.35
C LEU A 92 -9.10 -18.14 -3.36
N GLY A 93 -8.41 -18.63 -2.33
CA GLY A 93 -7.92 -20.02 -2.26
C GLY A 93 -6.72 -20.25 -3.18
N VAL A 94 -5.82 -19.28 -3.32
CA VAL A 94 -4.58 -19.38 -4.10
C VAL A 94 -3.35 -19.49 -3.20
N ALA A 95 -2.30 -20.15 -3.69
CA ALA A 95 -1.02 -20.17 -3.02
C ALA A 95 -0.24 -18.87 -3.27
N LEU A 96 0.40 -18.35 -2.24
CA LEU A 96 1.26 -17.16 -2.31
C LEU A 96 2.63 -17.48 -1.72
N ASN A 97 3.69 -17.12 -2.43
CA ASN A 97 5.03 -16.95 -1.88
C ASN A 97 5.42 -15.48 -1.98
N LEU A 98 6.00 -14.92 -0.92
CA LEU A 98 6.44 -13.54 -0.87
C LEU A 98 7.92 -13.47 -0.53
N TYR A 99 8.66 -12.70 -1.32
CA TYR A 99 10.04 -12.32 -1.11
C TYR A 99 10.16 -10.82 -0.85
N GLU A 100 11.09 -10.43 0.01
CA GLU A 100 11.49 -9.05 0.21
C GLU A 100 12.99 -8.90 0.00
N ALA A 101 13.42 -7.85 -0.67
CA ALA A 101 14.81 -7.71 -1.12
C ALA A 101 15.72 -6.97 -0.12
N GLY A 102 15.18 -6.50 1.01
CA GLY A 102 15.95 -5.84 2.09
C GLY A 102 16.20 -4.35 1.87
N GLY A 103 15.83 -3.76 0.74
CA GLY A 103 15.98 -2.32 0.47
C GLY A 103 16.09 -1.98 -1.01
N TYR A 104 15.95 -0.69 -1.31
CA TYR A 104 15.99 -0.18 -2.68
C TYR A 104 17.38 -0.27 -3.33
N GLU A 105 18.42 -0.48 -2.55
CA GLU A 105 19.80 -0.72 -3.01
C GLU A 105 20.03 -2.15 -3.52
N ASN A 106 19.10 -3.07 -3.32
CA ASN A 106 19.28 -4.51 -3.53
C ASN A 106 18.63 -5.04 -4.81
N LEU A 107 18.79 -4.33 -5.94
CA LEU A 107 18.20 -4.73 -7.23
C LEU A 107 18.58 -6.15 -7.66
N ALA A 108 19.86 -6.53 -7.50
CA ALA A 108 20.33 -7.88 -7.87
C ALA A 108 19.65 -8.97 -7.01
N THR A 109 19.39 -8.69 -5.74
CA THR A 109 18.63 -9.58 -4.86
C THR A 109 17.19 -9.74 -5.36
N GLN A 110 16.52 -8.65 -5.72
CA GLN A 110 15.17 -8.72 -6.26
C GLN A 110 15.11 -9.52 -7.57
N GLN A 111 16.07 -9.31 -8.49
CA GLN A 111 16.19 -10.10 -9.71
C GLN A 111 16.32 -11.60 -9.43
N SER A 112 17.19 -11.98 -8.48
CA SER A 112 17.38 -13.37 -8.06
C SER A 112 16.11 -13.97 -7.45
N GLN A 113 15.41 -13.23 -6.59
CA GLN A 113 14.16 -13.66 -5.97
C GLN A 113 13.05 -13.88 -7.00
N ILE A 114 12.92 -13.01 -8.00
CA ILE A 114 11.96 -13.19 -9.11
C ILE A 114 12.29 -14.47 -9.89
N ALA A 115 13.57 -14.75 -10.12
CA ALA A 115 13.98 -16.01 -10.75
C ALA A 115 13.64 -17.24 -9.87
N GLU A 116 13.83 -17.15 -8.56
CA GLU A 116 13.44 -18.20 -7.61
C GLU A 116 11.93 -18.42 -7.55
N CYS A 117 11.12 -17.38 -7.68
CA CYS A 117 9.68 -17.51 -7.80
C CYS A 117 9.28 -18.52 -8.86
N VAL A 118 9.90 -18.44 -10.04
CA VAL A 118 9.57 -19.30 -11.17
C VAL A 118 10.26 -20.67 -11.06
N THR A 119 11.56 -20.69 -10.75
CA THR A 119 12.36 -21.92 -10.82
C THR A 119 12.21 -22.83 -9.61
N LYS A 120 12.00 -22.28 -8.41
CA LYS A 120 11.85 -23.03 -7.16
C LYS A 120 10.41 -23.18 -6.73
N ASN A 121 9.61 -22.11 -6.84
CA ASN A 121 8.23 -22.12 -6.35
C ASN A 121 7.23 -22.44 -7.46
N ASN A 122 7.70 -22.63 -8.70
CA ASN A 122 6.84 -22.90 -9.87
C ASN A 122 5.69 -21.88 -9.98
N ALA A 123 5.98 -20.60 -9.77
CA ALA A 123 5.00 -19.54 -9.86
C ALA A 123 4.40 -19.45 -11.26
N GLU A 124 3.09 -19.30 -11.30
CA GLU A 124 2.31 -19.18 -12.53
C GLU A 124 1.98 -17.71 -12.84
N ALA A 125 2.08 -16.83 -11.84
CA ALA A 125 2.03 -15.37 -12.00
C ALA A 125 3.01 -14.67 -11.04
N LEU A 126 3.47 -13.49 -11.42
CA LEU A 126 4.37 -12.64 -10.63
C LEU A 126 3.67 -11.33 -10.27
N ILE A 127 3.83 -10.90 -9.01
CA ILE A 127 3.45 -9.57 -8.53
C ILE A 127 4.73 -8.88 -8.07
N ILE A 128 5.03 -7.71 -8.62
CA ILE A 128 6.32 -7.06 -8.41
C ILE A 128 6.13 -5.62 -7.92
N GLY A 129 6.48 -5.35 -6.66
CA GLY A 129 6.76 -4.01 -6.17
C GLY A 129 8.22 -3.67 -6.52
N ALA A 130 8.44 -2.98 -7.63
CA ALA A 130 9.77 -2.83 -8.20
C ALA A 130 10.67 -1.89 -7.38
N ILE A 131 11.91 -2.28 -7.19
CA ILE A 131 12.97 -1.41 -6.62
C ILE A 131 13.39 -0.33 -7.63
N SER A 132 13.43 -0.68 -8.90
CA SER A 132 13.88 0.21 -9.98
C SER A 132 12.86 0.23 -11.10
N ALA A 133 12.60 1.41 -11.66
CA ALA A 133 11.69 1.59 -12.78
C ALA A 133 12.08 0.77 -14.02
N ASP A 134 13.37 0.63 -14.29
CA ASP A 134 13.92 0.03 -15.52
C ASP A 134 14.73 -1.24 -15.27
N GLY A 135 15.28 -1.40 -14.06
CA GLY A 135 16.24 -2.45 -13.73
C GLY A 135 15.71 -3.89 -13.84
N LEU A 136 14.39 -4.07 -13.92
CA LEU A 136 13.74 -5.37 -14.03
C LEU A 136 13.24 -5.69 -15.44
N ASN A 137 13.38 -4.78 -16.42
CA ASN A 137 12.77 -4.91 -17.73
C ASN A 137 13.17 -6.19 -18.48
N SER A 138 14.44 -6.62 -18.40
CA SER A 138 14.91 -7.85 -19.05
C SER A 138 14.28 -9.10 -18.42
N VAL A 139 14.18 -9.15 -17.09
CA VAL A 139 13.59 -10.26 -16.34
C VAL A 139 12.10 -10.36 -16.64
N ILE A 140 11.41 -9.23 -16.67
CA ILE A 140 9.98 -9.15 -16.98
C ILE A 140 9.71 -9.61 -18.42
N ALA A 141 10.52 -9.14 -19.38
CA ALA A 141 10.37 -9.55 -20.79
C ALA A 141 10.58 -11.05 -20.96
N ASP A 142 11.54 -11.66 -20.27
CA ASP A 142 11.78 -13.10 -20.30
C ASP A 142 10.58 -13.90 -19.80
N TYR A 143 10.06 -13.57 -18.61
CA TYR A 143 8.92 -14.33 -18.05
C TYR A 143 7.60 -14.05 -18.76
N SER A 144 7.37 -12.82 -19.20
CA SER A 144 6.20 -12.49 -20.03
C SER A 144 6.21 -13.27 -21.36
N SER A 145 7.38 -13.43 -21.99
CA SER A 145 7.51 -14.24 -23.22
C SER A 145 7.19 -15.72 -23.02
N LYS A 146 7.35 -16.22 -21.80
CA LYS A 146 6.99 -17.59 -21.37
C LYS A 146 5.52 -17.73 -20.97
N GLY A 147 4.73 -16.66 -21.12
CA GLY A 147 3.30 -16.65 -20.80
C GLY A 147 3.00 -16.50 -19.30
N ILE A 148 3.97 -16.11 -18.48
CA ILE A 148 3.78 -15.84 -17.05
C ILE A 148 3.29 -14.39 -16.89
N PRO A 149 2.06 -14.15 -16.40
CA PRO A 149 1.56 -12.80 -16.14
C PRO A 149 2.42 -12.08 -15.10
N VAL A 150 2.71 -10.79 -15.37
CA VAL A 150 3.44 -9.91 -14.46
C VAL A 150 2.56 -8.73 -14.10
N ILE A 151 2.27 -8.60 -12.82
CA ILE A 151 1.50 -7.49 -12.26
C ILE A 151 2.47 -6.50 -11.60
N ASP A 152 2.46 -5.28 -12.07
CA ASP A 152 3.17 -4.15 -11.45
C ASP A 152 2.37 -3.66 -10.25
N LEU A 153 2.95 -3.81 -9.08
CA LEU A 153 2.33 -3.43 -7.80
C LEU A 153 2.95 -2.12 -7.29
N ILE A 154 2.18 -1.04 -7.28
CA ILE A 154 2.45 0.25 -6.63
C ILE A 154 3.59 1.05 -7.26
N ASN A 155 4.82 0.54 -7.27
CA ASN A 155 6.04 1.34 -7.47
C ASN A 155 6.28 1.85 -8.90
N GLY A 156 5.63 1.24 -9.90
CA GLY A 156 5.78 1.61 -11.30
C GLY A 156 7.00 0.95 -11.98
N ILE A 157 6.73 0.28 -13.10
CA ILE A 157 7.70 -0.39 -13.96
C ILE A 157 7.62 0.21 -15.37
N ASN A 158 8.74 0.68 -15.91
CA ASN A 158 8.79 1.21 -17.27
C ASN A 158 8.93 0.06 -18.29
N SER A 159 7.90 -0.77 -18.41
CA SER A 159 7.86 -1.86 -19.37
C SER A 159 6.48 -2.03 -19.98
N ASP A 160 6.42 -2.25 -21.29
CA ASP A 160 5.21 -2.61 -22.02
C ASP A 160 4.87 -4.11 -21.90
N LYS A 161 5.75 -4.89 -21.26
CA LYS A 161 5.63 -6.35 -21.08
C LYS A 161 4.90 -6.74 -19.80
N ILE A 162 4.56 -5.78 -18.94
CA ILE A 162 3.68 -6.07 -17.80
C ILE A 162 2.25 -6.39 -18.27
N THR A 163 1.62 -7.31 -17.58
CA THR A 163 0.24 -7.73 -17.88
C THR A 163 -0.76 -6.69 -17.40
N ALA A 164 -0.58 -6.20 -16.19
CA ALA A 164 -1.38 -5.14 -15.60
C ALA A 164 -0.56 -4.31 -14.60
N ARG A 165 -1.01 -3.10 -14.35
CA ARG A 165 -0.53 -2.21 -13.29
C ARG A 165 -1.67 -1.97 -12.30
N VAL A 166 -1.37 -2.17 -11.03
CA VAL A 166 -2.22 -1.81 -9.89
C VAL A 166 -1.37 -0.89 -9.03
N ALA A 167 -1.58 0.41 -9.16
CA ALA A 167 -0.66 1.40 -8.64
C ALA A 167 -1.37 2.50 -7.85
N ALA A 168 -0.57 3.41 -7.32
CA ALA A 168 -1.00 4.73 -6.92
C ALA A 168 -0.42 5.74 -7.90
N ASP A 169 -1.16 6.79 -8.22
CA ASP A 169 -0.59 7.92 -8.92
C ASP A 169 0.25 8.75 -7.95
N PHE A 170 1.54 8.46 -7.89
CA PHE A 170 2.46 9.17 -6.99
C PHE A 170 2.65 10.64 -7.37
N TYR A 171 2.41 11.03 -8.61
CA TYR A 171 2.36 12.45 -8.96
C TYR A 171 1.22 13.13 -8.18
N ASP A 172 0.03 12.53 -8.20
CA ASP A 172 -1.12 13.06 -7.46
C ASP A 172 -0.95 12.94 -5.94
N MET A 173 -0.23 11.93 -5.44
CA MET A 173 0.16 11.84 -4.03
C MET A 173 1.04 13.04 -3.62
N GLY A 174 2.09 13.33 -4.38
CA GLY A 174 2.95 14.48 -4.16
C GLY A 174 2.20 15.80 -4.30
N LEU A 175 1.35 15.91 -5.35
CA LEU A 175 0.51 17.08 -5.60
C LEU A 175 -0.46 17.33 -4.44
N ALA A 176 -1.10 16.28 -3.90
CA ALA A 176 -2.04 16.39 -2.79
C ALA A 176 -1.33 16.86 -1.51
N ALA A 177 -0.17 16.30 -1.18
CA ALA A 177 0.63 16.72 -0.04
C ALA A 177 1.09 18.19 -0.16
N GLY A 178 1.58 18.59 -1.34
CA GLY A 178 1.99 19.96 -1.60
C GLY A 178 0.82 20.95 -1.56
N LYS A 179 -0.31 20.62 -2.16
CA LYS A 179 -1.53 21.46 -2.09
C LYS A 179 -2.01 21.63 -0.65
N TYR A 180 -2.02 20.56 0.14
CA TYR A 180 -2.37 20.66 1.57
C TYR A 180 -1.44 21.62 2.28
N LEU A 181 -0.14 21.51 2.07
CA LEU A 181 0.86 22.39 2.67
C LEU A 181 0.66 23.84 2.25
N ALA A 182 0.38 24.10 0.97
CA ALA A 182 0.11 25.43 0.44
C ALA A 182 -1.11 26.11 1.11
N THR A 183 -2.12 25.32 1.53
CA THR A 183 -3.28 25.88 2.27
C THR A 183 -2.94 26.41 3.66
N LEU A 184 -1.83 25.95 4.23
CA LEU A 184 -1.36 26.39 5.56
C LEU A 184 -0.54 27.69 5.49
N GLN A 185 -0.15 28.11 4.29
CA GLN A 185 0.59 29.33 4.00
C GLN A 185 -0.24 30.26 3.08
N PRO A 186 -1.36 30.82 3.57
CA PRO A 186 -2.23 31.65 2.74
C PRO A 186 -1.63 33.00 2.37
N ASP A 187 -0.68 33.49 3.18
CA ASP A 187 0.04 34.74 2.93
C ASP A 187 1.31 34.49 2.11
N THR A 188 1.18 34.54 0.79
CA THR A 188 2.28 34.33 -0.15
C THR A 188 3.35 35.45 -0.11
N SER A 189 3.10 36.56 0.58
CA SER A 189 4.09 37.62 0.79
C SER A 189 5.18 37.24 1.80
N LYS A 190 4.94 36.22 2.63
CA LYS A 190 5.90 35.67 3.57
C LYS A 190 6.52 34.40 2.96
N ALA A 191 7.82 34.47 2.66
CA ALA A 191 8.54 33.28 2.23
C ALA A 191 8.64 32.29 3.40
N ALA A 192 8.15 31.06 3.21
CA ALA A 192 8.37 29.94 4.12
C ALA A 192 9.19 28.85 3.43
N LYS A 193 9.93 28.06 4.19
CA LYS A 193 10.86 27.04 3.69
C LYS A 193 10.38 25.65 4.04
N VAL A 194 10.33 24.78 3.04
CA VAL A 194 10.00 23.35 3.21
C VAL A 194 11.20 22.50 2.81
N ALA A 195 11.73 21.71 3.73
CA ALA A 195 12.70 20.67 3.45
C ALA A 195 11.98 19.45 2.89
N TRP A 196 12.38 18.99 1.70
CA TRP A 196 11.73 17.91 0.97
C TRP A 196 12.62 16.67 0.86
N PHE A 197 12.11 15.51 1.33
CA PHE A 197 12.80 14.22 1.36
C PHE A 197 12.00 13.17 0.55
N PRO A 198 12.23 13.10 -0.78
CA PRO A 198 11.36 12.34 -1.69
C PRO A 198 11.48 10.82 -1.57
N GLY A 199 12.60 10.30 -1.06
CA GLY A 199 12.87 8.86 -0.95
C GLY A 199 14.10 8.41 -1.73
N PRO A 200 14.20 7.12 -2.11
CA PRO A 200 15.37 6.56 -2.79
C PRO A 200 15.46 6.99 -4.26
N ALA A 201 16.66 7.28 -4.73
CA ALA A 201 16.91 7.59 -6.13
C ALA A 201 16.61 6.38 -7.04
N GLY A 202 16.13 6.64 -8.26
CA GLY A 202 15.91 5.62 -9.30
C GLY A 202 14.58 4.86 -9.20
N ALA A 203 13.77 5.09 -8.17
CA ALA A 203 12.42 4.56 -8.10
C ALA A 203 11.43 5.48 -8.86
N ALA A 204 10.53 4.88 -9.67
CA ALA A 204 9.56 5.64 -10.47
C ALA A 204 8.62 6.49 -9.60
N TRP A 205 8.15 5.92 -8.49
CA TRP A 205 7.26 6.57 -7.55
C TRP A 205 7.89 7.84 -6.92
N VAL A 206 9.20 7.82 -6.68
CA VAL A 206 9.93 8.99 -6.15
C VAL A 206 9.97 10.12 -7.16
N ALA A 207 10.31 9.81 -8.41
CA ALA A 207 10.35 10.82 -9.47
C ALA A 207 8.97 11.44 -9.73
N ALA A 208 7.91 10.63 -9.72
CA ALA A 208 6.54 11.10 -9.88
C ALA A 208 6.09 11.98 -8.69
N GLY A 209 6.32 11.51 -7.46
CA GLY A 209 5.97 12.25 -6.23
C GLY A 209 6.70 13.59 -6.11
N ASP A 210 7.99 13.61 -6.43
CA ASP A 210 8.78 14.85 -6.47
C ASP A 210 8.22 15.85 -7.48
N LYS A 211 7.90 15.41 -8.69
CA LYS A 211 7.29 16.26 -9.73
C LYS A 211 5.96 16.83 -9.27
N GLY A 212 5.09 16.02 -8.67
CA GLY A 212 3.79 16.44 -8.17
C GLY A 212 3.90 17.44 -7.02
N PHE A 213 4.77 17.17 -6.05
CA PHE A 213 4.99 18.05 -4.90
C PHE A 213 5.51 19.44 -5.33
N ARG A 214 6.51 19.47 -6.22
CA ARG A 214 7.03 20.72 -6.78
C ARG A 214 5.98 21.48 -7.59
N ALA A 215 5.17 20.77 -8.38
CA ALA A 215 4.09 21.39 -9.15
C ALA A 215 3.05 22.06 -8.24
N ALA A 216 2.72 21.44 -7.10
CA ALA A 216 1.77 21.99 -6.13
C ALA A 216 2.28 23.28 -5.45
N LEU A 217 3.58 23.36 -5.22
CA LEU A 217 4.17 24.50 -4.50
C LEU A 217 4.58 25.66 -5.43
N ASN A 218 4.50 25.47 -6.74
CA ASN A 218 4.79 26.55 -7.69
C ASN A 218 3.84 27.73 -7.48
N GLY A 219 4.37 28.89 -7.15
CA GLY A 219 3.59 30.10 -6.88
C GLY A 219 2.90 30.14 -5.52
N SER A 220 3.16 29.19 -4.61
CA SER A 220 2.52 29.13 -3.29
C SER A 220 3.20 30.00 -2.20
N GLY A 221 4.34 30.61 -2.50
CA GLY A 221 5.15 31.31 -1.48
C GLY A 221 6.03 30.36 -0.65
N LEU A 222 5.99 29.05 -0.88
CA LEU A 222 6.84 28.06 -0.22
C LEU A 222 8.09 27.78 -1.07
N SER A 223 9.26 27.92 -0.47
CA SER A 223 10.55 27.61 -1.09
C SER A 223 11.00 26.20 -0.71
N ILE A 224 11.24 25.35 -1.71
CA ILE A 224 11.68 23.97 -1.49
C ILE A 224 13.19 23.95 -1.27
N LEU A 225 13.63 23.32 -0.18
CA LEU A 225 15.02 22.95 0.09
C LEU A 225 15.14 21.44 -0.15
N ASP A 226 16.06 21.05 -1.04
CA ASP A 226 16.28 19.64 -1.37
C ASP A 226 16.97 18.91 -0.22
N GLY A 227 16.24 18.01 0.45
CA GLY A 227 16.72 17.19 1.57
C GLY A 227 17.59 16.02 1.15
N GLY A 228 17.66 15.77 -0.16
CA GLY A 228 18.43 14.67 -0.75
C GLY A 228 17.64 13.37 -0.86
N PHE A 229 18.21 12.47 -1.66
CA PHE A 229 17.65 11.11 -1.84
C PHE A 229 18.22 10.18 -0.76
N GLY A 230 17.41 9.25 -0.29
CA GLY A 230 17.81 8.25 0.70
C GLY A 230 16.80 7.12 0.83
N ASP A 231 17.28 5.95 1.24
CA ASP A 231 16.47 4.78 1.48
C ASP A 231 15.37 5.05 2.53
N THR A 232 14.26 4.33 2.44
CA THR A 232 13.13 4.40 3.38
C THR A 232 13.41 3.65 4.69
N GLY A 233 14.57 3.92 5.29
CA GLY A 233 14.97 3.45 6.61
C GLY A 233 15.13 4.62 7.59
N ILE A 234 14.66 4.47 8.84
CA ILE A 234 14.68 5.53 9.87
C ILE A 234 16.09 6.14 10.03
N ALA A 235 17.13 5.31 10.08
CA ALA A 235 18.50 5.79 10.27
C ALA A 235 19.00 6.63 9.08
N ALA A 236 18.65 6.27 7.86
CA ALA A 236 19.00 7.03 6.66
C ALA A 236 18.31 8.40 6.66
N GLN A 237 17.00 8.42 6.89
CA GLN A 237 16.21 9.64 6.92
C GLN A 237 16.59 10.56 8.09
N THR A 238 16.88 10.00 9.28
CA THR A 238 17.37 10.78 10.42
C THR A 238 18.63 11.56 10.07
N ARG A 239 19.63 10.93 9.43
CA ARG A 239 20.87 11.61 9.03
C ARG A 239 20.64 12.77 8.06
N LEU A 240 19.76 12.55 7.05
CA LEU A 240 19.43 13.60 6.09
C LEU A 240 18.74 14.80 6.76
N ILE A 241 17.79 14.53 7.66
CA ILE A 241 17.03 15.55 8.37
C ILE A 241 17.94 16.34 9.32
N GLU A 242 18.81 15.66 10.06
CA GLU A 242 19.78 16.32 10.95
C GLU A 242 20.73 17.24 10.19
N ALA A 243 21.30 16.78 9.07
CA ALA A 243 22.16 17.57 8.21
C ALA A 243 21.43 18.79 7.63
N MET A 244 20.17 18.62 7.22
CA MET A 244 19.33 19.72 6.72
C MET A 244 19.07 20.77 7.77
N LEU A 245 18.70 20.38 8.99
CA LEU A 245 18.46 21.30 10.11
C LEU A 245 19.70 22.04 10.57
N ASP A 246 20.88 21.41 10.48
CA ASP A 246 22.16 22.04 10.80
C ASP A 246 22.54 23.10 9.76
N SER A 247 22.23 22.86 8.48
CA SER A 247 22.53 23.77 7.38
C SER A 247 21.49 24.90 7.22
N HIS A 248 20.24 24.62 7.58
CA HIS A 248 19.09 25.52 7.39
C HIS A 248 18.22 25.58 8.67
N PRO A 249 18.66 26.29 9.71
CA PRO A 249 17.94 26.35 10.98
C PRO A 249 16.60 27.12 10.89
N ASP A 250 16.35 27.80 9.79
CA ASP A 250 15.16 28.61 9.51
C ASP A 250 14.08 27.89 8.68
N ILE A 251 14.12 26.56 8.64
CA ILE A 251 13.08 25.73 8.01
C ILE A 251 11.76 25.87 8.80
N ASP A 252 10.65 25.98 8.08
CA ASP A 252 9.29 26.05 8.65
C ASP A 252 8.57 24.70 8.57
N PHE A 253 8.84 23.92 7.51
CA PHE A 253 8.19 22.65 7.24
C PHE A 253 9.20 21.56 6.85
N ILE A 254 8.91 20.34 7.26
CA ILE A 254 9.55 19.12 6.75
C ILE A 254 8.49 18.30 6.04
N ALA A 255 8.74 17.95 4.79
CA ALA A 255 7.90 17.10 3.97
C ALA A 255 8.71 15.93 3.41
N GLY A 256 8.09 14.77 3.25
CA GLY A 256 8.79 13.62 2.67
C GLY A 256 8.04 12.31 2.81
N THR A 257 8.76 11.20 2.65
CA THR A 257 8.22 9.85 2.83
C THR A 257 7.59 9.69 4.22
N ALA A 258 6.77 8.65 4.42
CA ALA A 258 6.27 8.33 5.76
C ALA A 258 7.43 8.17 6.75
N VAL A 259 8.49 7.47 6.34
CA VAL A 259 9.68 7.25 7.17
C VAL A 259 10.43 8.54 7.45
N SER A 260 10.51 9.46 6.46
CA SER A 260 11.07 10.80 6.68
C SER A 260 10.27 11.59 7.71
N ALA A 261 8.95 11.55 7.62
CA ALA A 261 8.08 12.24 8.55
C ALA A 261 8.18 11.67 9.98
N GLU A 262 8.24 10.35 10.13
CA GLU A 262 8.46 9.70 11.42
C GLU A 262 9.83 10.03 12.03
N ALA A 263 10.89 10.04 11.20
CA ALA A 263 12.22 10.45 11.62
C ALA A 263 12.25 11.93 12.01
N ALA A 264 11.57 12.78 11.22
CA ALA A 264 11.47 14.22 11.52
C ALA A 264 10.83 14.49 12.90
N VAL A 265 9.71 13.83 13.20
CA VAL A 265 9.06 13.96 14.52
C VAL A 265 10.05 13.64 15.64
N GLN A 266 10.82 12.56 15.53
CA GLN A 266 11.79 12.17 16.54
C GLN A 266 12.96 13.17 16.65
N VAL A 267 13.47 13.65 15.52
CA VAL A 267 14.57 14.65 15.51
C VAL A 267 14.11 15.97 16.11
N LEU A 268 12.94 16.45 15.71
CA LEU A 268 12.38 17.71 16.20
C LEU A 268 12.14 17.67 17.72
N GLN A 269 11.60 16.58 18.25
CA GLN A 269 11.44 16.38 19.70
C GLN A 269 12.76 16.41 20.44
N ARG A 270 13.80 15.71 19.95
CA ARG A 270 15.15 15.75 20.59
C ARG A 270 15.77 17.14 20.58
N ARG A 271 15.41 17.98 19.57
CA ARG A 271 15.94 19.34 19.41
C ARG A 271 15.01 20.43 19.99
N ASN A 272 13.86 20.07 20.56
CA ASN A 272 12.81 20.99 21.04
C ASN A 272 12.30 21.95 19.93
N LEU A 273 12.13 21.45 18.71
CA LEU A 273 11.69 22.20 17.53
C LEU A 273 10.28 21.85 17.06
N GLU A 274 9.59 20.89 17.68
CA GLU A 274 8.28 20.35 17.28
C GLU A 274 7.15 21.39 17.29
N GLN A 275 7.29 22.46 18.06
CA GLN A 275 6.32 23.55 18.06
C GLN A 275 6.53 24.53 16.89
N ARG A 276 7.77 24.66 16.43
CA ARG A 276 8.17 25.61 15.38
C ARG A 276 8.10 25.00 13.98
N ILE A 277 8.57 23.78 13.80
CA ILE A 277 8.66 23.12 12.50
C ILE A 277 7.53 22.09 12.39
N LYS A 278 6.72 22.21 11.34
CA LYS A 278 5.60 21.29 11.09
C LYS A 278 5.98 20.20 10.09
N VAL A 279 5.39 19.01 10.25
CA VAL A 279 5.73 17.83 9.46
C VAL A 279 4.53 17.36 8.65
N ILE A 280 4.75 17.02 7.39
CA ILE A 280 3.77 16.37 6.51
C ILE A 280 4.42 15.17 5.81
N ALA A 281 3.67 14.09 5.66
CA ALA A 281 4.10 12.95 4.83
C ALA A 281 3.40 12.98 3.48
N TYR A 282 3.98 12.33 2.45
CA TYR A 282 3.33 12.21 1.15
C TYR A 282 2.86 10.80 0.81
N TYR A 283 2.89 9.89 1.78
CA TYR A 283 2.11 8.65 1.79
C TYR A 283 1.79 8.21 3.22
N PHE A 284 0.71 7.44 3.35
CA PHE A 284 0.13 7.07 4.63
C PHE A 284 0.63 5.70 5.12
N GLY A 285 0.73 5.54 6.42
CA GLY A 285 1.10 4.28 7.06
C GLY A 285 0.84 4.31 8.57
N PRO A 286 1.13 3.22 9.30
CA PRO A 286 0.84 3.11 10.74
C PRO A 286 1.51 4.18 11.60
N GLY A 287 2.76 4.55 11.29
CA GLY A 287 3.47 5.62 11.99
C GLY A 287 2.84 6.98 11.74
N ILE A 288 2.42 7.24 10.50
CA ILE A 288 1.72 8.48 10.12
C ILE A 288 0.36 8.57 10.79
N TYR A 289 -0.41 7.47 10.83
CA TYR A 289 -1.65 7.41 11.62
C TYR A 289 -1.42 7.85 13.07
N ARG A 290 -0.40 7.28 13.74
CA ARG A 290 -0.05 7.64 15.11
C ARG A 290 0.39 9.11 15.22
N GLY A 291 1.15 9.59 14.25
CA GLY A 291 1.63 10.97 14.16
C GLY A 291 0.49 11.98 14.03
N ILE A 292 -0.45 11.74 13.11
CA ILE A 292 -1.64 12.59 12.91
C ILE A 292 -2.52 12.58 14.17
N LYS A 293 -2.77 11.41 14.75
CA LYS A 293 -3.58 11.29 15.97
C LYS A 293 -3.00 12.07 17.18
N ARG A 294 -1.68 12.26 17.20
CA ARG A 294 -0.95 13.02 18.26
C ARG A 294 -0.68 14.47 17.88
N ASP A 295 -1.19 14.92 16.73
CA ASP A 295 -0.90 16.26 16.17
C ASP A 295 0.60 16.55 15.94
N ALA A 296 1.39 15.49 15.76
CA ALA A 296 2.82 15.58 15.45
C ALA A 296 3.10 15.57 13.94
N ILE A 297 2.16 15.09 13.14
CA ILE A 297 2.17 15.10 11.67
C ILE A 297 0.85 15.72 11.22
N LEU A 298 0.91 16.68 10.31
CA LEU A 298 -0.26 17.43 9.86
C LEU A 298 -1.24 16.55 9.06
N ALA A 299 -0.73 15.85 8.07
CA ALA A 299 -1.52 15.07 7.15
C ALA A 299 -0.65 14.12 6.31
N ALA A 300 -1.29 13.22 5.60
CA ALA A 300 -0.72 12.47 4.49
C ALA A 300 -1.82 12.03 3.51
N PRO A 301 -1.55 12.01 2.20
CA PRO A 301 -2.40 11.28 1.25
C PRO A 301 -2.24 9.77 1.46
N SER A 302 -3.33 9.03 1.27
CA SER A 302 -3.35 7.56 1.27
C SER A 302 -3.80 7.06 -0.09
N ASP A 303 -3.07 6.07 -0.60
CA ASP A 303 -3.34 5.30 -1.80
C ASP A 303 -4.08 3.99 -1.53
N SER A 304 -4.44 3.72 -0.27
CA SER A 304 -5.11 2.48 0.13
C SER A 304 -4.30 1.23 -0.21
N GLN A 305 -3.03 1.18 0.16
CA GLN A 305 -2.06 0.17 -0.26
C GLN A 305 -2.47 -1.28 0.03
N ALA A 306 -3.24 -1.54 1.08
CA ALA A 306 -3.77 -2.88 1.33
C ALA A 306 -4.83 -3.29 0.30
N VAL A 307 -5.64 -2.34 -0.19
CA VAL A 307 -6.61 -2.57 -1.28
C VAL A 307 -5.88 -2.79 -2.59
N LEU A 308 -4.86 -1.98 -2.93
CA LEU A 308 -4.03 -2.19 -4.12
C LEU A 308 -3.41 -3.59 -4.14
N ALA A 309 -2.90 -4.03 -2.99
CA ALA A 309 -2.33 -5.37 -2.85
C ALA A 309 -3.36 -6.49 -3.11
N ARG A 310 -4.58 -6.36 -2.59
CA ARG A 310 -5.68 -7.30 -2.87
C ARG A 310 -6.03 -7.34 -4.35
N ILE A 311 -6.23 -6.18 -4.97
CA ILE A 311 -6.52 -6.07 -6.40
C ILE A 311 -5.41 -6.71 -7.24
N SER A 312 -4.14 -6.64 -6.81
CA SER A 312 -3.04 -7.27 -7.54
C SER A 312 -3.13 -8.79 -7.59
N ILE A 313 -3.58 -9.43 -6.50
CA ILE A 313 -3.89 -10.88 -6.50
C ILE A 313 -5.03 -11.17 -7.48
N ASP A 314 -6.10 -10.36 -7.46
CA ASP A 314 -7.24 -10.54 -8.35
C ASP A 314 -6.85 -10.41 -9.83
N GLN A 315 -6.06 -9.40 -10.17
CA GLN A 315 -5.60 -9.21 -11.55
C GLN A 315 -4.70 -10.38 -12.00
N ALA A 316 -3.88 -10.93 -11.10
CA ALA A 316 -3.10 -12.14 -11.38
C ALA A 316 -4.01 -13.34 -11.65
N VAL A 317 -5.03 -13.58 -10.83
CA VAL A 317 -6.01 -14.66 -11.04
C VAL A 317 -6.78 -14.46 -12.35
N ARG A 318 -7.29 -13.24 -12.61
CA ARG A 318 -8.00 -12.93 -13.88
C ARG A 318 -7.13 -13.18 -15.10
N ALA A 319 -5.83 -12.83 -15.04
CA ALA A 319 -4.90 -13.10 -16.13
C ALA A 319 -4.68 -14.61 -16.36
N LEU A 320 -4.49 -15.39 -15.29
CA LEU A 320 -4.32 -16.82 -15.33
C LEU A 320 -5.56 -17.56 -15.87
N GLU A 321 -6.74 -17.06 -15.53
CA GLU A 321 -8.04 -17.62 -15.93
C GLU A 321 -8.57 -17.04 -17.25
N LYS A 322 -7.79 -16.15 -17.90
CA LYS A 322 -8.18 -15.48 -19.16
C LYS A 322 -9.51 -14.72 -19.05
N GLN A 323 -9.79 -14.21 -17.85
CA GLN A 323 -10.94 -13.36 -17.59
C GLN A 323 -10.65 -11.92 -18.00
N LYS A 324 -11.69 -11.07 -18.07
CA LYS A 324 -11.52 -9.65 -18.29
C LYS A 324 -10.72 -9.05 -17.12
N LEU A 325 -9.55 -8.51 -17.40
CA LEU A 325 -8.72 -7.78 -16.45
C LEU A 325 -8.68 -6.28 -16.77
N ILE A 326 -8.34 -5.48 -15.78
CA ILE A 326 -8.09 -4.05 -15.97
C ILE A 326 -6.58 -3.87 -16.07
N ARG A 327 -6.11 -3.42 -17.24
CA ARG A 327 -4.67 -3.34 -17.51
C ARG A 327 -3.94 -2.26 -16.73
N HIS A 328 -4.63 -1.19 -16.32
CA HIS A 328 -4.06 -0.15 -15.48
C HIS A 328 -5.18 0.46 -14.64
N LEU A 329 -5.06 0.36 -13.34
CA LEU A 329 -5.96 0.98 -12.39
C LEU A 329 -5.20 1.52 -11.17
N ASP A 330 -5.78 2.57 -10.60
CA ASP A 330 -5.37 3.17 -9.33
C ASP A 330 -6.58 3.23 -8.38
N VAL A 331 -6.32 3.34 -7.08
CA VAL A 331 -7.35 3.65 -6.09
C VAL A 331 -7.32 5.14 -5.79
N ALA A 332 -8.49 5.75 -5.69
CA ALA A 332 -8.61 7.19 -5.45
C ALA A 332 -7.84 7.63 -4.19
N ILE A 333 -6.99 8.63 -4.35
CA ILE A 333 -6.16 9.18 -3.28
C ILE A 333 -7.05 9.93 -2.29
N LYS A 334 -6.86 9.67 -0.99
CA LYS A 334 -7.58 10.33 0.10
C LYS A 334 -6.60 11.07 0.99
N MET A 335 -6.74 12.38 1.11
CA MET A 335 -5.99 13.14 2.10
C MET A 335 -6.51 12.83 3.51
N VAL A 336 -5.60 12.39 4.38
CA VAL A 336 -5.89 12.04 5.78
C VAL A 336 -5.20 13.04 6.68
N ASP A 337 -5.99 13.75 7.48
CA ASP A 337 -5.59 14.68 8.52
C ASP A 337 -6.37 14.41 9.82
N LEU A 338 -6.12 15.17 10.86
CA LEU A 338 -6.80 14.98 12.15
C LEU A 338 -8.34 15.07 12.04
N LYS A 339 -8.85 15.88 11.11
CA LYS A 339 -10.29 16.07 10.90
C LYS A 339 -10.94 14.91 10.13
N SER A 340 -10.26 14.39 9.12
CA SER A 340 -10.75 13.29 8.25
C SER A 340 -10.48 11.91 8.85
N LEU A 341 -9.46 11.76 9.71
CA LEU A 341 -9.02 10.50 10.30
C LEU A 341 -10.13 9.67 10.96
N PRO A 342 -11.10 10.24 11.70
CA PRO A 342 -12.18 9.44 12.31
C PRO A 342 -13.12 8.75 11.32
N LYS A 343 -13.14 9.19 10.06
CA LYS A 343 -13.97 8.65 8.98
C LYS A 343 -13.16 7.84 7.97
N PHE A 344 -11.85 7.76 8.15
CA PHE A 344 -10.98 7.05 7.23
C PHE A 344 -11.01 5.55 7.52
N ASP A 345 -11.19 4.74 6.47
CA ASP A 345 -11.10 3.29 6.57
C ASP A 345 -9.64 2.86 6.70
N LEU A 346 -9.22 2.59 7.92
CA LEU A 346 -7.84 2.17 8.21
C LEU A 346 -7.48 0.83 7.57
N ASN A 347 -8.45 -0.09 7.41
CA ASN A 347 -8.21 -1.42 6.84
C ASN A 347 -7.89 -1.36 5.34
N SER A 348 -8.20 -0.24 4.68
CA SER A 348 -7.78 0.00 3.30
C SER A 348 -6.26 0.16 3.15
N SER A 349 -5.57 0.55 4.23
CA SER A 349 -4.16 0.94 4.19
C SER A 349 -3.29 0.23 5.21
N ILE A 350 -3.80 -0.02 6.42
CA ILE A 350 -3.01 -0.49 7.55
C ILE A 350 -3.38 -1.93 7.90
N ALA A 351 -2.38 -2.77 8.12
CA ALA A 351 -2.59 -4.10 8.66
C ALA A 351 -3.19 -4.05 10.08
N PRO A 352 -4.06 -4.99 10.45
CA PRO A 352 -4.64 -5.06 11.80
C PRO A 352 -3.57 -5.12 12.89
N ALA A 353 -3.91 -4.60 14.08
CA ALA A 353 -3.00 -4.64 15.21
C ALA A 353 -2.55 -6.08 15.52
N GLY A 354 -1.24 -6.26 15.69
CA GLY A 354 -0.63 -7.57 15.93
C GLY A 354 -0.37 -8.42 14.69
N PHE A 355 -0.73 -7.95 13.50
CA PHE A 355 -0.35 -8.62 12.26
C PHE A 355 1.17 -8.68 12.13
N ARG A 356 1.67 -9.83 11.73
CA ARG A 356 3.10 -10.07 11.45
C ARG A 356 3.27 -10.47 10.00
N PRO A 357 4.42 -10.15 9.37
CA PRO A 357 4.69 -10.54 8.01
C PRO A 357 4.47 -12.03 7.76
N ILE A 358 3.78 -12.36 6.67
CA ILE A 358 3.53 -13.73 6.23
C ILE A 358 4.18 -13.89 4.86
N PHE A 359 5.09 -14.85 4.75
CA PHE A 359 5.87 -15.06 3.52
C PHE A 359 5.32 -16.18 2.64
N SER A 360 4.38 -16.96 3.13
CA SER A 360 3.71 -17.99 2.34
C SER A 360 2.28 -18.23 2.81
N VAL A 361 1.41 -18.48 1.86
CA VAL A 361 0.03 -18.95 2.06
C VAL A 361 -0.11 -20.25 1.29
N ALA A 362 -0.50 -21.30 2.00
CA ALA A 362 -0.94 -22.54 1.34
C ALA A 362 -2.36 -22.36 0.79
N PRO A 363 -2.72 -23.04 -0.29
CA PRO A 363 -4.05 -22.96 -0.89
C PRO A 363 -5.14 -23.51 0.02
#